data_3b139acf671c78302a8e36910a504ba6
#
_entry.id   3b139acf671c78302a8e36910a504ba6
#
_cell.length_a   1.000
_cell.length_b   1.000
_cell.length_c   1.000
_cell.angle_alpha   90.00
_cell.angle_beta   90.00
_cell.angle_gamma   90.00
#
_symmetry.space_group_name_H-M   'P 1'
#
loop_
_entity.id
_entity.type
_entity.pdbx_description
1 polymer ?
#
loop_
_entity_poly.entity_id
_entity_poly.type
_entity_poly.pdbx_seq_one_letter_code
_entity_poly.pdbx_strand_id
1 'polypeptide(L)'
;MTPDPDAPAHLPKWGLVSTIKADDATILEFVAHHLELGAHRLHIHLDEDAPRARAALTSQPRVIITVCDADYWSRWKERPEKHQARQTRNATRAYRRRPGVDWLAHIDVDEFLWPERPVAEQLAALAPDTQLARIRPIEAMAPDNEDAGPGLWFKAHARQPKARREQTAAIYPNFGPHLNGGFLSHVAGKVFVRTGIEKVNFRIHNAFIHGAQLDREEELSDTALCHLHAPDWDHWQAAFRFRHERGSYRADLKPVSHPDGAGLNMNALFSMLEARGGEAALRAFYEEVCTATPDLRARLDAHGLLRRIDLDLEAKRARVFPGFGAF
;
A
#
# COMPACT_ATOMS: atom_id res chain seq x y z
N MET A 1 -26.70 -14.01 -30.62
CA MET A 1 -25.53 -13.49 -31.34
C MET A 1 -24.30 -14.09 -30.67
N THR A 2 -23.63 -15.02 -31.30
CA THR A 2 -22.33 -15.52 -30.84
C THR A 2 -21.32 -14.38 -31.00
N PRO A 3 -20.48 -14.10 -30.00
CA PRO A 3 -19.44 -13.09 -30.15
C PRO A 3 -18.50 -13.49 -31.29
N ASP A 4 -18.05 -12.52 -32.04
CA ASP A 4 -17.05 -12.68 -33.10
C ASP A 4 -15.74 -13.14 -32.43
N PRO A 5 -15.21 -14.33 -32.78
CA PRO A 5 -13.98 -14.84 -32.17
C PRO A 5 -12.73 -14.01 -32.53
N ASP A 6 -12.79 -13.15 -33.55
CA ASP A 6 -11.68 -12.30 -33.99
C ASP A 6 -11.81 -10.85 -33.53
N ALA A 7 -12.82 -10.50 -32.73
CA ALA A 7 -12.91 -9.18 -32.12
C ALA A 7 -11.76 -9.03 -31.10
N PRO A 8 -10.95 -7.94 -31.15
CA PRO A 8 -9.89 -7.72 -30.18
C PRO A 8 -10.49 -7.74 -28.78
N ALA A 9 -9.98 -8.66 -27.94
CA ALA A 9 -10.45 -8.79 -26.57
C ALA A 9 -10.35 -7.42 -25.87
N HIS A 10 -11.50 -6.87 -25.49
CA HIS A 10 -11.54 -5.57 -24.83
C HIS A 10 -10.90 -5.72 -23.45
N LEU A 11 -9.70 -5.15 -23.27
CA LEU A 11 -9.00 -5.19 -21.98
C LEU A 11 -9.87 -4.55 -20.88
N PRO A 12 -9.94 -5.16 -19.69
CA PRO A 12 -10.75 -4.65 -18.61
C PRO A 12 -10.22 -3.29 -18.12
N LYS A 13 -11.14 -2.39 -17.83
CA LYS A 13 -10.85 -1.10 -17.22
C LYS A 13 -10.58 -1.32 -15.74
N TRP A 14 -9.53 -0.71 -15.24
CA TRP A 14 -9.22 -0.75 -13.82
C TRP A 14 -9.09 0.64 -13.23
N GLY A 15 -9.29 0.73 -11.93
CA GLY A 15 -9.19 1.98 -11.20
C GLY A 15 -8.82 1.79 -9.74
N LEU A 16 -8.59 2.91 -9.08
CA LEU A 16 -8.23 2.95 -7.67
C LEU A 16 -9.19 3.81 -6.88
N VAL A 17 -9.32 3.49 -5.61
CA VAL A 17 -9.90 4.37 -4.59
C VAL A 17 -8.87 4.55 -3.48
N SER A 18 -8.65 5.79 -3.06
CA SER A 18 -7.77 6.13 -1.94
C SER A 18 -8.41 7.21 -1.07
N THR A 19 -8.19 7.12 0.26
CA THR A 19 -8.54 8.18 1.21
C THR A 19 -7.26 8.78 1.73
N ILE A 20 -7.03 10.05 1.41
CA ILE A 20 -5.73 10.68 1.49
C ILE A 20 -5.74 11.85 2.47
N LYS A 21 -4.73 11.85 3.35
CA LYS A 21 -4.29 13.01 4.11
C LYS A 21 -2.77 13.10 3.93
N ALA A 22 -2.33 13.96 3.02
CA ALA A 22 -0.92 14.16 2.66
C ALA A 22 -0.72 15.57 2.10
N ASP A 23 0.53 15.96 1.87
CA ASP A 23 0.85 17.20 1.17
C ASP A 23 0.50 17.12 -0.33
N ASP A 24 0.49 18.29 -0.98
CA ASP A 24 0.09 18.42 -2.37
C ASP A 24 0.99 17.61 -3.33
N ALA A 25 2.31 17.56 -3.08
CA ALA A 25 3.25 16.82 -3.92
C ALA A 25 2.98 15.32 -3.89
N THR A 26 2.86 14.74 -2.70
CA THR A 26 2.54 13.32 -2.49
C THR A 26 1.21 12.93 -3.16
N ILE A 27 0.17 13.77 -3.05
CA ILE A 27 -1.12 13.52 -3.71
C ILE A 27 -0.96 13.47 -5.22
N LEU A 28 -0.25 14.44 -5.80
CA LEU A 28 -0.08 14.55 -7.25
C LEU A 28 0.84 13.46 -7.80
N GLU A 29 1.86 13.05 -7.07
CA GLU A 29 2.74 11.93 -7.41
C GLU A 29 1.97 10.61 -7.46
N PHE A 30 1.16 10.34 -6.44
CA PHE A 30 0.29 9.17 -6.40
C PHE A 30 -0.64 9.12 -7.62
N VAL A 31 -1.29 10.23 -7.93
CA VAL A 31 -2.22 10.31 -9.07
C VAL A 31 -1.48 10.19 -10.40
N ALA A 32 -0.38 10.93 -10.59
CA ALA A 32 0.39 10.91 -11.83
C ALA A 32 0.90 9.50 -12.15
N HIS A 33 1.49 8.82 -11.15
CA HIS A 33 1.99 7.47 -11.31
C HIS A 33 0.92 6.50 -11.82
N HIS A 34 -0.23 6.47 -11.19
CA HIS A 34 -1.27 5.53 -11.56
C HIS A 34 -2.00 5.90 -12.86
N LEU A 35 -2.06 7.19 -13.21
CA LEU A 35 -2.55 7.62 -14.51
C LEU A 35 -1.63 7.18 -15.65
N GLU A 36 -0.31 7.29 -15.47
CA GLU A 36 0.68 6.81 -16.46
C GLU A 36 0.67 5.28 -16.60
N LEU A 37 0.41 4.54 -15.51
CA LEU A 37 0.21 3.09 -15.57
C LEU A 37 -1.08 2.66 -16.29
N GLY A 38 -1.92 3.61 -16.70
CA GLY A 38 -3.14 3.33 -17.44
C GLY A 38 -4.40 3.16 -16.57
N ALA A 39 -4.40 3.61 -15.33
CA ALA A 39 -5.64 3.64 -14.55
C ALA A 39 -6.73 4.40 -15.29
N HIS A 40 -7.89 3.75 -15.48
CA HIS A 40 -9.02 4.34 -16.17
C HIS A 40 -9.77 5.33 -15.29
N ARG A 41 -9.79 5.10 -13.96
CA ARG A 41 -10.47 5.96 -13.00
C ARG A 41 -9.76 5.97 -11.65
N LEU A 42 -9.59 7.15 -11.06
CA LEU A 42 -9.08 7.32 -9.71
C LEU A 42 -10.13 8.04 -8.85
N HIS A 43 -10.58 7.41 -7.77
CA HIS A 43 -11.49 7.99 -6.78
C HIS A 43 -10.68 8.50 -5.59
N ILE A 44 -10.40 9.79 -5.55
CA ILE A 44 -9.59 10.43 -4.52
C ILE A 44 -10.49 11.09 -3.48
N HIS A 45 -10.47 10.56 -2.26
CA HIS A 45 -11.15 11.10 -1.10
C HIS A 45 -10.15 11.87 -0.25
N LEU A 46 -10.20 13.20 -0.27
CA LEU A 46 -9.35 14.05 0.55
C LEU A 46 -9.91 14.09 1.98
N ASP A 47 -9.25 13.44 2.92
CA ASP A 47 -9.65 13.39 4.35
C ASP A 47 -9.34 14.72 5.07
N GLU A 48 -8.47 15.52 4.47
CA GLU A 48 -8.19 16.92 4.74
C GLU A 48 -8.09 17.65 3.40
N ASP A 49 -8.60 18.88 3.29
CA ASP A 49 -8.58 19.61 2.03
C ASP A 49 -7.16 20.04 1.64
N ALA A 50 -6.79 19.78 0.41
CA ALA A 50 -5.53 20.17 -0.22
C ALA A 50 -5.85 21.04 -1.44
N PRO A 51 -6.09 22.34 -1.27
CA PRO A 51 -6.67 23.19 -2.31
C PRO A 51 -5.84 23.26 -3.59
N ARG A 52 -4.50 23.26 -3.49
CA ARG A 52 -3.61 23.29 -4.66
C ARG A 52 -3.66 21.98 -5.43
N ALA A 53 -3.49 20.83 -4.74
CA ALA A 53 -3.63 19.51 -5.38
C ALA A 53 -5.04 19.36 -5.97
N ARG A 54 -6.08 19.74 -5.23
CA ARG A 54 -7.47 19.68 -5.72
C ARG A 54 -7.68 20.49 -7.00
N ALA A 55 -7.12 21.68 -7.09
CA ALA A 55 -7.19 22.50 -8.30
C ALA A 55 -6.55 21.80 -9.51
N ALA A 56 -5.36 21.21 -9.34
CA ALA A 56 -4.68 20.46 -10.39
C ALA A 56 -5.49 19.22 -10.81
N LEU A 57 -5.97 18.45 -9.85
CA LEU A 57 -6.71 17.22 -10.08
C LEU A 57 -8.05 17.45 -10.80
N THR A 58 -8.69 18.61 -10.59
CA THR A 58 -9.96 18.98 -11.23
C THR A 58 -9.85 19.01 -12.76
N SER A 59 -8.66 19.29 -13.30
CA SER A 59 -8.41 19.29 -14.75
C SER A 59 -8.28 17.87 -15.35
N GLN A 60 -8.17 16.82 -14.52
CA GLN A 60 -7.95 15.45 -14.96
C GLN A 60 -9.26 14.67 -15.11
N PRO A 61 -9.71 14.34 -16.34
CA PRO A 61 -11.03 13.74 -16.56
C PRO A 61 -11.16 12.31 -15.99
N ARG A 62 -10.03 11.65 -15.70
CA ARG A 62 -9.99 10.32 -15.09
C ARG A 62 -10.00 10.34 -13.55
N VAL A 63 -9.99 11.53 -12.92
CA VAL A 63 -9.94 11.69 -11.47
C VAL A 63 -11.28 12.19 -10.95
N ILE A 64 -11.82 11.50 -9.96
CA ILE A 64 -13.03 11.91 -9.22
C ILE A 64 -12.59 12.29 -7.82
N ILE A 65 -12.73 13.58 -7.49
CA ILE A 65 -12.34 14.12 -6.19
C ILE A 65 -13.55 14.21 -5.28
N THR A 66 -13.37 13.84 -4.03
CA THR A 66 -14.34 14.03 -2.95
C THR A 66 -13.62 14.64 -1.75
N VAL A 67 -13.97 15.85 -1.35
CA VAL A 67 -13.51 16.43 -0.09
C VAL A 67 -14.35 15.85 1.04
N CYS A 68 -13.72 15.23 2.01
CA CYS A 68 -14.37 14.57 3.15
C CYS A 68 -14.54 15.53 4.33
N ASP A 69 -15.15 16.69 4.08
CA ASP A 69 -15.48 17.74 5.05
C ASP A 69 -16.66 17.37 5.96
N ALA A 70 -17.11 18.34 6.77
CA ALA A 70 -18.25 18.16 7.67
C ALA A 70 -19.53 17.84 6.90
N ASP A 71 -19.77 18.49 5.76
CA ASP A 71 -20.96 18.26 4.92
C ASP A 71 -20.94 16.86 4.29
N TYR A 72 -19.77 16.38 3.90
CA TYR A 72 -19.62 15.01 3.44
C TYR A 72 -20.00 14.01 4.54
N TRP A 73 -19.50 14.19 5.77
CA TRP A 73 -19.71 13.27 6.88
C TRP A 73 -21.10 13.40 7.53
N SER A 74 -21.78 14.54 7.41
CA SER A 74 -23.15 14.72 7.94
C SER A 74 -24.14 13.67 7.43
N ARG A 75 -23.91 13.13 6.23
CA ARG A 75 -24.70 12.04 5.63
C ARG A 75 -24.58 10.70 6.37
N TRP A 76 -23.60 10.57 7.26
CA TRP A 76 -23.27 9.34 7.99
C TRP A 76 -23.51 9.47 9.50
N LYS A 77 -24.19 10.49 9.97
CA LYS A 77 -24.36 10.92 11.37
C LYS A 77 -23.11 11.59 11.94
N GLU A 78 -21.91 10.97 11.78
CA GLU A 78 -20.67 11.51 12.28
C GLU A 78 -19.45 11.02 11.45
N ARG A 79 -18.37 11.77 11.53
CA ARG A 79 -17.06 11.38 10.98
C ARG A 79 -16.45 10.30 11.87
N PRO A 80 -16.11 9.10 11.35
CA PRO A 80 -15.43 8.09 12.16
C PRO A 80 -14.09 8.58 12.67
N GLU A 81 -13.81 8.34 13.96
CA GLU A 81 -12.52 8.68 14.56
C GLU A 81 -11.38 7.89 13.91
N LYS A 82 -11.57 6.57 13.75
CA LYS A 82 -10.56 5.68 13.19
C LYS A 82 -10.40 5.91 11.68
N HIS A 83 -9.17 6.20 11.26
CA HIS A 83 -8.83 6.38 9.84
C HIS A 83 -9.27 5.18 8.98
N GLN A 84 -9.00 3.95 9.45
CA GLN A 84 -9.40 2.71 8.76
C GLN A 84 -10.92 2.61 8.52
N ALA A 85 -11.72 3.16 9.42
CA ALA A 85 -13.17 3.19 9.23
C ALA A 85 -13.57 4.20 8.14
N ARG A 86 -12.89 5.35 8.06
CA ARG A 86 -13.08 6.34 6.99
C ARG A 86 -12.70 5.75 5.62
N GLN A 87 -11.52 5.13 5.53
CA GLN A 87 -11.06 4.42 4.32
C GLN A 87 -12.08 3.38 3.86
N THR A 88 -12.52 2.49 4.74
CA THR A 88 -13.51 1.45 4.43
C THR A 88 -14.84 2.04 3.95
N ARG A 89 -15.33 3.11 4.57
CA ARG A 89 -16.58 3.77 4.15
C ARG A 89 -16.44 4.39 2.76
N ASN A 90 -15.34 5.08 2.51
CA ASN A 90 -15.07 5.73 1.22
C ASN A 90 -14.90 4.70 0.09
N ALA A 91 -14.10 3.66 0.31
CA ALA A 91 -13.90 2.60 -0.67
C ALA A 91 -15.20 1.85 -0.98
N THR A 92 -15.98 1.49 0.05
CA THR A 92 -17.29 0.85 -0.12
C THR A 92 -18.26 1.74 -0.89
N ARG A 93 -18.27 3.06 -0.62
CA ARG A 93 -19.11 4.02 -1.32
C ARG A 93 -18.70 4.15 -2.78
N ALA A 94 -17.40 4.31 -3.08
CA ALA A 94 -16.88 4.39 -4.44
C ALA A 94 -17.25 3.13 -5.23
N TYR A 95 -17.02 1.95 -4.66
CA TYR A 95 -17.36 0.67 -5.27
C TYR A 95 -18.85 0.55 -5.61
N ARG A 96 -19.74 0.85 -4.65
CA ARG A 96 -21.20 0.69 -4.82
C ARG A 96 -21.85 1.71 -5.74
N ARG A 97 -21.20 2.84 -6.03
CA ARG A 97 -21.70 3.91 -6.90
C ARG A 97 -21.35 3.75 -8.37
N ARG A 98 -21.08 2.52 -8.81
CA ARG A 98 -20.65 2.20 -10.17
C ARG A 98 -19.37 2.96 -10.53
N PRO A 99 -18.22 2.48 -10.13
CA PRO A 99 -16.93 3.20 -10.24
C PRO A 99 -16.47 3.45 -11.69
N GLY A 100 -17.19 2.92 -12.69
CA GLY A 100 -16.90 3.12 -14.10
C GLY A 100 -15.70 2.31 -14.60
N VAL A 101 -15.38 1.23 -13.90
CA VAL A 101 -14.31 0.29 -14.19
C VAL A 101 -14.77 -1.14 -13.94
N ASP A 102 -14.06 -2.12 -14.49
CA ASP A 102 -14.34 -3.54 -14.29
C ASP A 102 -13.68 -4.08 -13.00
N TRP A 103 -12.58 -3.42 -12.57
CA TRP A 103 -11.84 -3.75 -11.38
C TRP A 103 -11.46 -2.50 -10.60
N LEU A 104 -11.70 -2.50 -9.29
CA LEU A 104 -11.35 -1.38 -8.40
C LEU A 104 -10.44 -1.88 -7.27
N ALA A 105 -9.27 -1.26 -7.09
CA ALA A 105 -8.41 -1.50 -5.95
C ALA A 105 -8.53 -0.37 -4.91
N HIS A 106 -8.36 -0.73 -3.63
CA HIS A 106 -8.26 0.21 -2.52
C HIS A 106 -6.83 0.19 -1.98
N ILE A 107 -6.08 1.27 -2.23
CA ILE A 107 -4.68 1.42 -1.82
C ILE A 107 -4.45 2.74 -1.08
N ASP A 108 -3.40 2.80 -0.29
CA ASP A 108 -3.01 3.99 0.46
C ASP A 108 -2.13 4.92 -0.41
N VAL A 109 -1.98 6.18 -0.01
CA VAL A 109 -1.27 7.20 -0.80
C VAL A 109 0.24 6.96 -0.90
N ASP A 110 0.79 6.19 0.03
CA ASP A 110 2.19 5.75 0.08
C ASP A 110 2.41 4.37 -0.56
N GLU A 111 1.42 3.86 -1.30
CA GLU A 111 1.47 2.58 -2.02
C GLU A 111 1.39 2.80 -3.53
N PHE A 112 2.32 2.22 -4.28
CA PHE A 112 2.45 2.40 -5.73
C PHE A 112 2.49 1.04 -6.43
N LEU A 113 1.65 0.87 -7.45
CA LEU A 113 1.70 -0.34 -8.29
C LEU A 113 2.99 -0.34 -9.13
N TRP A 114 3.65 -1.50 -9.19
CA TRP A 114 4.81 -1.71 -10.05
C TRP A 114 4.60 -2.99 -10.88
N PRO A 115 3.93 -2.88 -12.04
CA PRO A 115 3.64 -4.01 -12.89
C PRO A 115 4.80 -4.29 -13.87
N GLU A 116 5.16 -5.57 -14.04
CA GLU A 116 6.07 -6.04 -15.10
C GLU A 116 5.38 -6.11 -16.46
N ARG A 117 4.04 -6.27 -16.47
CA ARG A 117 3.16 -6.24 -17.65
C ARG A 117 1.96 -5.33 -17.35
N PRO A 118 1.31 -4.76 -18.39
CA PRO A 118 0.14 -3.91 -18.17
C PRO A 118 -0.90 -4.56 -17.23
N VAL A 119 -1.36 -3.82 -16.23
CA VAL A 119 -2.34 -4.31 -15.23
C VAL A 119 -3.61 -4.85 -15.91
N ALA A 120 -4.08 -4.18 -16.96
CA ALA A 120 -5.27 -4.60 -17.71
C ALA A 120 -5.11 -5.99 -18.35
N GLU A 121 -3.92 -6.32 -18.86
CA GLU A 121 -3.63 -7.64 -19.44
C GLU A 121 -3.61 -8.72 -18.37
N GLN A 122 -3.01 -8.43 -17.20
CA GLN A 122 -3.01 -9.38 -16.09
C GLN A 122 -4.43 -9.65 -15.58
N LEU A 123 -5.26 -8.61 -15.45
CA LEU A 123 -6.65 -8.74 -15.05
C LEU A 123 -7.50 -9.50 -16.09
N ALA A 124 -7.18 -9.36 -17.39
CA ALA A 124 -7.86 -10.09 -18.46
C ALA A 124 -7.55 -11.60 -18.45
N ALA A 125 -6.37 -11.97 -17.93
CA ALA A 125 -5.92 -13.36 -17.86
C ALA A 125 -6.53 -14.16 -16.69
N LEU A 126 -7.19 -13.49 -15.74
CA LEU A 126 -7.82 -14.15 -14.58
C LEU A 126 -9.04 -14.98 -15.00
N ALA A 127 -9.35 -16.02 -14.22
CA ALA A 127 -10.53 -16.83 -14.45
C ALA A 127 -11.81 -15.97 -14.44
N PRO A 128 -12.83 -16.32 -15.26
CA PRO A 128 -14.07 -15.52 -15.37
C PRO A 128 -14.81 -15.33 -14.05
N ASP A 129 -14.68 -16.26 -13.12
CA ASP A 129 -15.33 -16.24 -11.82
C ASP A 129 -14.45 -15.65 -10.69
N THR A 130 -13.23 -15.22 -10.99
CA THR A 130 -12.35 -14.53 -10.03
C THR A 130 -13.00 -13.23 -9.56
N GLN A 131 -13.08 -13.06 -8.26
CA GLN A 131 -13.70 -11.91 -7.60
C GLN A 131 -12.66 -10.92 -7.05
N LEU A 132 -11.52 -11.45 -6.60
CA LEU A 132 -10.41 -10.71 -6.02
C LEU A 132 -9.12 -10.99 -6.79
N ALA A 133 -8.38 -9.94 -7.13
CA ALA A 133 -7.03 -10.05 -7.66
C ALA A 133 -6.05 -9.41 -6.67
N ARG A 134 -5.24 -10.22 -6.00
CA ARG A 134 -4.35 -9.78 -4.93
C ARG A 134 -3.02 -9.28 -5.47
N ILE A 135 -2.58 -8.15 -4.89
CA ILE A 135 -1.27 -7.55 -5.14
C ILE A 135 -0.46 -7.66 -3.84
N ARG A 136 0.75 -8.18 -3.94
CA ARG A 136 1.64 -8.36 -2.78
C ARG A 136 2.53 -7.14 -2.53
N PRO A 137 2.71 -6.75 -1.26
CA PRO A 137 3.55 -5.61 -0.94
C PRO A 137 5.03 -5.99 -1.00
N ILE A 138 5.82 -4.99 -1.36
CA ILE A 138 7.25 -4.89 -1.08
C ILE A 138 7.46 -3.56 -0.34
N GLU A 139 8.29 -3.56 0.70
CA GLU A 139 8.46 -2.39 1.56
C GLU A 139 9.77 -1.68 1.24
N ALA A 140 9.70 -0.36 1.00
CA ALA A 140 10.86 0.47 0.74
C ALA A 140 11.79 0.52 1.96
N MET A 141 13.09 0.52 1.69
CA MET A 141 14.13 0.75 2.69
C MET A 141 14.70 2.17 2.52
N ALA A 142 15.09 2.76 3.63
CA ALA A 142 15.83 4.02 3.62
C ALA A 142 17.15 3.84 2.84
N PRO A 143 17.56 4.82 2.04
CA PRO A 143 18.84 4.76 1.36
C PRO A 143 19.99 4.72 2.38
N ASP A 144 21.01 3.96 2.07
CA ASP A 144 22.29 4.06 2.75
C ASP A 144 23.09 5.23 2.15
N ASN A 145 23.89 5.90 2.97
CA ASN A 145 24.69 7.06 2.54
C ASN A 145 25.69 6.72 1.42
N GLU A 146 26.02 5.45 1.23
CA GLU A 146 26.96 4.97 0.21
C GLU A 146 26.28 4.60 -1.11
N ASP A 147 24.93 4.62 -1.18
CA ASP A 147 24.17 4.20 -2.37
C ASP A 147 23.70 5.40 -3.20
N ALA A 148 24.47 5.77 -4.19
CA ALA A 148 24.19 6.90 -5.10
C ALA A 148 23.43 6.52 -6.39
N GLY A 149 22.93 5.28 -6.52
CA GLY A 149 22.23 4.85 -7.74
C GLY A 149 20.75 5.29 -7.79
N PRO A 150 20.13 5.30 -8.98
CA PRO A 150 18.72 5.68 -9.13
C PRO A 150 17.79 4.64 -8.49
N GLY A 151 16.65 5.13 -7.99
CA GLY A 151 15.58 4.31 -7.40
C GLY A 151 15.86 3.89 -5.96
N LEU A 152 14.84 3.28 -5.36
CA LEU A 152 14.86 2.80 -3.98
C LEU A 152 15.06 1.28 -3.92
N TRP A 153 15.66 0.82 -2.84
CA TRP A 153 15.68 -0.59 -2.49
C TRP A 153 14.41 -0.98 -1.77
N PHE A 154 13.86 -2.12 -2.17
CA PHE A 154 12.69 -2.72 -1.56
C PHE A 154 13.01 -4.13 -1.07
N LYS A 155 12.45 -4.46 0.08
CA LYS A 155 12.46 -5.81 0.64
C LYS A 155 11.12 -6.48 0.37
N ALA A 156 11.17 -7.72 -0.13
CA ALA A 156 10.02 -8.61 -0.25
C ALA A 156 10.00 -9.60 0.93
N HIS A 157 9.01 -10.49 0.96
CA HIS A 157 8.93 -11.56 1.95
C HIS A 157 8.50 -12.88 1.34
N ALA A 158 8.88 -14.01 1.94
CA ALA A 158 8.40 -15.32 1.50
C ALA A 158 6.90 -15.45 1.76
N ARG A 159 6.19 -16.05 0.80
CA ARG A 159 4.72 -16.24 0.87
C ARG A 159 4.33 -17.29 1.92
N GLN A 160 5.05 -18.40 1.95
CA GLN A 160 4.78 -19.51 2.87
C GLN A 160 5.16 -19.11 4.31
N PRO A 161 4.24 -19.24 5.30
CA PRO A 161 4.47 -18.78 6.67
C PRO A 161 5.73 -19.36 7.32
N LYS A 162 6.03 -20.65 7.09
CA LYS A 162 7.23 -21.31 7.61
C LYS A 162 8.50 -20.70 7.01
N ALA A 163 8.60 -20.67 5.69
CA ALA A 163 9.75 -20.10 5.00
C ALA A 163 9.95 -18.61 5.37
N ARG A 164 8.85 -17.85 5.50
CA ARG A 164 8.92 -16.44 5.92
C ARG A 164 9.55 -16.29 7.29
N ARG A 165 9.16 -17.11 8.29
CA ARG A 165 9.77 -17.05 9.63
C ARG A 165 11.26 -17.40 9.60
N GLU A 166 11.62 -18.49 8.93
CA GLU A 166 13.01 -18.95 8.83
C GLU A 166 13.89 -17.90 8.14
N GLN A 167 13.45 -17.34 7.01
CA GLN A 167 14.17 -16.30 6.30
C GLN A 167 14.24 -15.00 7.10
N THR A 168 13.15 -14.59 7.76
CA THR A 168 13.16 -13.38 8.58
C THR A 168 14.18 -13.48 9.72
N ALA A 169 14.27 -14.63 10.39
CA ALA A 169 15.26 -14.85 11.43
C ALA A 169 16.70 -14.82 10.89
N ALA A 170 16.94 -15.33 9.69
CA ALA A 170 18.26 -15.31 9.06
C ALA A 170 18.66 -13.91 8.57
N ILE A 171 17.71 -13.13 8.04
CA ILE A 171 17.95 -11.80 7.48
C ILE A 171 18.15 -10.76 8.59
N TYR A 172 17.39 -10.85 9.69
CA TYR A 172 17.40 -9.87 10.79
C TYR A 172 17.83 -10.54 12.09
N PRO A 173 19.15 -10.63 12.36
CA PRO A 173 19.69 -11.45 13.45
C PRO A 173 19.23 -11.02 14.85
N ASN A 174 18.99 -9.72 15.07
CA ASN A 174 18.58 -9.22 16.39
C ASN A 174 17.07 -9.12 16.54
N PHE A 175 16.34 -8.75 15.47
CA PHE A 175 14.91 -8.44 15.54
C PHE A 175 14.02 -9.41 14.78
N GLY A 176 14.58 -10.32 13.97
CA GLY A 176 13.83 -11.25 13.13
C GLY A 176 12.73 -12.04 13.86
N PRO A 177 12.94 -12.56 15.08
CA PRO A 177 11.91 -13.25 15.85
C PRO A 177 10.65 -12.41 16.14
N HIS A 178 10.75 -11.10 16.07
CA HIS A 178 9.64 -10.18 16.36
C HIS A 178 8.96 -9.64 15.09
N LEU A 179 9.51 -9.94 13.90
CA LEU A 179 9.07 -9.38 12.63
C LEU A 179 8.25 -10.38 11.80
N ASN A 180 7.28 -9.87 11.06
CA ASN A 180 6.57 -10.65 10.06
C ASN A 180 7.12 -10.31 8.66
N GLY A 181 8.10 -11.10 8.19
CA GLY A 181 8.74 -10.89 6.89
C GLY A 181 9.67 -9.67 6.83
N GLY A 182 10.08 -9.11 7.98
CA GLY A 182 10.90 -7.91 8.03
C GLY A 182 10.13 -6.60 7.80
N PHE A 183 8.81 -6.64 7.68
CA PHE A 183 7.99 -5.47 7.40
C PHE A 183 7.55 -4.76 8.68
N LEU A 184 7.57 -3.43 8.65
CA LEU A 184 6.94 -2.58 9.65
C LEU A 184 5.45 -2.36 9.39
N SER A 185 5.02 -2.54 8.15
CA SER A 185 3.63 -2.50 7.73
C SER A 185 2.98 -3.89 7.85
N HIS A 186 2.38 -4.40 6.80
CA HIS A 186 1.74 -5.71 6.81
C HIS A 186 2.02 -6.48 5.50
N VAL A 187 2.00 -7.80 5.60
CA VAL A 187 2.27 -8.73 4.49
C VAL A 187 1.02 -9.11 3.69
N ALA A 188 -0.15 -8.60 4.06
CA ALA A 188 -1.42 -9.01 3.44
C ALA A 188 -1.56 -8.48 1.99
N GLY A 189 -0.99 -7.32 1.71
CA GLY A 189 -1.18 -6.64 0.44
C GLY A 189 -2.57 -6.05 0.27
N LYS A 190 -2.90 -5.70 -0.96
CA LYS A 190 -4.19 -5.11 -1.36
C LYS A 190 -4.86 -5.98 -2.41
N VAL A 191 -6.13 -5.69 -2.70
CA VAL A 191 -6.89 -6.43 -3.70
C VAL A 191 -7.56 -5.48 -4.69
N PHE A 192 -7.53 -5.85 -5.96
CA PHE A 192 -8.55 -5.43 -6.89
C PHE A 192 -9.82 -6.26 -6.64
N VAL A 193 -10.95 -5.62 -6.60
CA VAL A 193 -12.27 -6.28 -6.49
C VAL A 193 -12.99 -6.12 -7.83
N ARG A 194 -13.46 -7.23 -8.40
CA ARG A 194 -14.30 -7.18 -9.61
C ARG A 194 -15.58 -6.40 -9.31
N THR A 195 -15.91 -5.44 -10.14
CA THR A 195 -17.10 -4.60 -9.94
C THR A 195 -18.39 -5.35 -10.33
N GLY A 196 -19.54 -4.81 -9.92
CA GLY A 196 -20.83 -5.44 -10.20
C GLY A 196 -21.30 -6.48 -9.17
N ILE A 197 -20.46 -6.86 -8.22
CA ILE A 197 -20.86 -7.73 -7.11
C ILE A 197 -21.66 -6.90 -6.10
N GLU A 198 -22.88 -7.34 -5.81
CA GLU A 198 -23.78 -6.60 -4.91
C GLU A 198 -23.34 -6.70 -3.45
N LYS A 199 -23.71 -5.69 -2.66
CA LYS A 199 -23.56 -5.63 -1.19
C LYS A 199 -22.14 -5.76 -0.68
N VAL A 200 -21.14 -5.59 -1.53
CA VAL A 200 -19.72 -5.59 -1.12
C VAL A 200 -19.46 -4.52 -0.07
N ASN A 201 -18.78 -4.93 1.01
CA ASN A 201 -18.09 -4.07 1.97
C ASN A 201 -16.61 -4.13 1.65
N PHE A 202 -16.07 -3.08 1.03
CA PHE A 202 -14.70 -3.02 0.57
C PHE A 202 -13.79 -2.48 1.69
N ARG A 203 -13.07 -3.37 2.35
CA ARG A 203 -12.13 -3.03 3.43
C ARG A 203 -10.71 -2.79 2.89
N ILE A 204 -9.78 -2.55 3.80
CA ILE A 204 -8.40 -2.14 3.46
C ILE A 204 -7.64 -3.26 2.72
N HIS A 205 -7.83 -4.52 3.08
CA HIS A 205 -7.06 -5.65 2.53
C HIS A 205 -7.92 -6.70 1.85
N ASN A 206 -9.23 -6.62 1.98
CA ASN A 206 -10.17 -7.64 1.47
C ASN A 206 -11.56 -7.02 1.25
N ALA A 207 -12.42 -7.77 0.57
CA ALA A 207 -13.81 -7.44 0.38
C ALA A 207 -14.72 -8.51 1.00
N PHE A 208 -15.88 -8.08 1.51
CA PHE A 208 -16.80 -8.92 2.27
C PHE A 208 -18.23 -8.73 1.79
N ILE A 209 -19.04 -9.80 1.89
CA ILE A 209 -20.49 -9.76 1.72
C ILE A 209 -21.12 -10.39 2.96
N HIS A 210 -22.04 -9.68 3.63
CA HIS A 210 -22.72 -10.16 4.86
C HIS A 210 -21.74 -10.67 5.95
N GLY A 211 -20.55 -10.10 6.02
CA GLY A 211 -19.51 -10.49 6.99
C GLY A 211 -18.59 -11.63 6.54
N ALA A 212 -18.93 -12.37 5.49
CA ALA A 212 -18.06 -13.36 4.88
C ALA A 212 -17.10 -12.70 3.88
N GLN A 213 -15.82 -13.07 3.94
CA GLN A 213 -14.83 -12.63 2.96
C GLN A 213 -15.11 -13.30 1.61
N LEU A 214 -14.92 -12.56 0.52
CA LEU A 214 -14.90 -13.14 -0.82
C LEU A 214 -13.70 -14.11 -0.92
N ASP A 215 -13.90 -15.25 -1.52
CA ASP A 215 -12.97 -16.38 -1.52
C ASP A 215 -12.38 -16.76 -2.88
N ARG A 216 -13.01 -16.29 -3.98
CA ARG A 216 -12.48 -16.49 -5.34
C ARG A 216 -11.38 -15.50 -5.65
N GLU A 217 -10.20 -15.80 -5.12
CA GLU A 217 -9.03 -14.94 -5.18
C GLU A 217 -7.93 -15.56 -6.04
N GLU A 218 -7.37 -14.76 -6.93
CA GLU A 218 -6.13 -15.04 -7.63
C GLU A 218 -5.09 -13.94 -7.33
N GLU A 219 -3.84 -14.17 -7.64
CA GLU A 219 -2.76 -13.22 -7.39
C GLU A 219 -2.24 -12.63 -8.71
N LEU A 220 -2.05 -11.31 -8.74
CA LEU A 220 -1.32 -10.63 -9.81
C LEU A 220 0.19 -10.73 -9.50
N SER A 221 0.79 -11.87 -9.87
CA SER A 221 2.20 -12.18 -9.56
C SER A 221 3.19 -11.23 -10.21
N ASP A 222 2.80 -10.66 -11.36
CA ASP A 222 3.64 -9.73 -12.14
C ASP A 222 3.40 -8.26 -11.73
N THR A 223 2.77 -8.03 -10.59
CA THR A 223 2.57 -6.68 -10.03
C THR A 223 2.96 -6.65 -8.57
N ALA A 224 3.99 -5.89 -8.23
CA ALA A 224 4.31 -5.55 -6.85
C ALA A 224 3.54 -4.31 -6.39
N LEU A 225 3.28 -4.22 -5.08
CA LEU A 225 2.80 -3.02 -4.42
C LEU A 225 3.96 -2.40 -3.64
N CYS A 226 4.60 -1.38 -4.20
CA CYS A 226 5.68 -0.64 -3.56
C CYS A 226 5.12 0.22 -2.43
N HIS A 227 5.47 -0.07 -1.19
CA HIS A 227 4.98 0.63 0.00
C HIS A 227 6.11 1.47 0.63
N LEU A 228 5.95 2.79 0.62
CA LEU A 228 6.92 3.75 1.16
C LEU A 228 6.62 4.06 2.63
N HIS A 229 6.57 3.02 3.48
CA HIS A 229 6.11 3.11 4.88
C HIS A 229 7.07 3.87 5.80
N ALA A 230 8.38 3.71 5.61
CA ALA A 230 9.43 4.27 6.46
C ALA A 230 10.63 4.70 5.60
N PRO A 231 10.45 5.72 4.71
CA PRO A 231 11.43 6.07 3.68
C PRO A 231 12.73 6.62 4.25
N ASP A 232 12.71 7.20 5.45
CA ASP A 232 13.86 7.67 6.20
C ASP A 232 13.57 7.69 7.71
N TRP A 233 14.61 7.91 8.50
CA TRP A 233 14.54 7.94 9.96
C TRP A 233 13.62 9.04 10.49
N ASP A 234 13.70 10.24 9.95
CA ASP A 234 12.98 11.40 10.48
C ASP A 234 11.46 11.23 10.25
N HIS A 235 11.06 10.75 9.06
CA HIS A 235 9.66 10.40 8.79
C HIS A 235 9.17 9.26 9.69
N TRP A 236 9.99 8.23 9.90
CA TRP A 236 9.61 7.14 10.78
C TRP A 236 9.44 7.61 12.21
N GLN A 237 10.40 8.40 12.72
CA GLN A 237 10.37 8.94 14.08
C GLN A 237 9.16 9.88 14.30
N ALA A 238 8.88 10.78 13.35
CA ALA A 238 7.74 11.67 13.42
C ALA A 238 6.41 10.92 13.49
N ALA A 239 6.27 9.82 12.75
CA ALA A 239 5.09 8.98 12.75
C ALA A 239 5.05 7.96 13.91
N PHE A 240 6.19 7.68 14.56
CA PHE A 240 6.38 6.60 15.51
C PHE A 240 5.39 6.67 16.68
N ARG A 241 5.28 7.83 17.38
CA ARG A 241 4.39 7.99 18.52
C ARG A 241 2.94 7.71 18.18
N PHE A 242 2.46 8.27 17.07
CA PHE A 242 1.10 8.01 16.60
C PHE A 242 0.89 6.53 16.25
N ARG A 243 1.85 5.90 15.55
CA ARG A 243 1.77 4.49 15.18
C ARG A 243 1.80 3.57 16.39
N HIS A 244 2.58 3.92 17.40
CA HIS A 244 2.73 3.17 18.64
C HIS A 244 1.47 3.24 19.51
N GLU A 245 0.83 4.41 19.61
CA GLU A 245 -0.36 4.62 20.43
C GLU A 245 -1.66 4.18 19.74
N ARG A 246 -1.83 4.51 18.46
CA ARG A 246 -3.12 4.43 17.75
C ARG A 246 -3.04 3.81 16.35
N GLY A 247 -1.85 3.57 15.84
CA GLY A 247 -1.60 3.12 14.47
C GLY A 247 -1.18 1.66 14.34
N SER A 248 -0.28 1.40 13.40
CA SER A 248 0.19 0.06 13.00
C SER A 248 1.00 -0.68 14.08
N TYR A 249 1.46 0.00 15.13
CA TYR A 249 2.22 -0.59 16.25
C TYR A 249 1.45 -0.59 17.56
N ARG A 250 0.14 -0.40 17.57
CA ARG A 250 -0.67 -0.32 18.78
C ARG A 250 -0.73 -1.66 19.54
N ALA A 251 -0.98 -1.60 20.86
CA ALA A 251 -0.86 -2.74 21.76
C ALA A 251 -1.85 -3.90 21.53
N ASP A 252 -3.01 -3.64 20.92
CA ASP A 252 -4.05 -4.64 20.66
C ASP A 252 -3.75 -5.55 19.45
N LEU A 253 -2.64 -5.31 18.74
CA LEU A 253 -2.21 -6.16 17.64
C LEU A 253 -1.55 -7.43 18.17
N LYS A 254 -1.88 -8.56 17.56
CA LYS A 254 -1.32 -9.85 17.93
C LYS A 254 0.18 -9.90 17.62
N PRO A 255 0.98 -10.53 18.50
CA PRO A 255 2.39 -10.81 18.19
C PRO A 255 2.53 -11.75 17.00
N VAL A 256 3.70 -11.75 16.39
CA VAL A 256 4.06 -12.77 15.41
C VAL A 256 4.02 -14.13 16.09
N SER A 257 3.25 -15.08 15.53
CA SER A 257 3.15 -16.44 16.07
C SER A 257 4.47 -17.18 15.82
N HIS A 258 5.16 -17.51 16.91
CA HIS A 258 6.33 -18.37 16.92
C HIS A 258 6.01 -19.74 17.54
N PRO A 259 6.61 -20.85 17.07
CA PRO A 259 6.46 -22.14 17.71
C PRO A 259 6.86 -22.14 19.18
N ASP A 260 7.85 -21.34 19.53
CA ASP A 260 8.41 -21.23 20.88
C ASP A 260 7.72 -20.15 21.75
N GLY A 261 6.64 -19.54 21.27
CA GLY A 261 5.86 -18.53 22.02
C GLY A 261 6.58 -17.22 22.31
N ALA A 262 7.74 -16.97 21.75
CA ALA A 262 8.68 -15.91 22.17
C ALA A 262 8.54 -14.56 21.44
N GLY A 263 7.63 -14.43 20.47
CA GLY A 263 7.48 -13.16 19.71
C GLY A 263 6.81 -12.07 20.52
N LEU A 264 7.44 -10.91 20.65
CA LEU A 264 6.77 -9.70 21.09
C LEU A 264 5.94 -9.14 19.93
N ASN A 265 4.83 -8.48 20.20
CA ASN A 265 4.22 -7.62 19.20
C ASN A 265 5.07 -6.32 19.07
N MET A 266 4.86 -5.58 17.97
CA MET A 266 5.65 -4.37 17.72
C MET A 266 5.54 -3.33 18.83
N ASN A 267 4.38 -3.24 19.50
CA ASN A 267 4.20 -2.34 20.64
C ASN A 267 5.11 -2.70 21.80
N ALA A 268 5.10 -3.96 22.22
CA ALA A 268 5.94 -4.44 23.32
C ALA A 268 7.43 -4.36 22.99
N LEU A 269 7.81 -4.66 21.73
CA LEU A 269 9.19 -4.52 21.28
C LEU A 269 9.66 -3.08 21.39
N PHE A 270 8.92 -2.12 20.84
CA PHE A 270 9.32 -0.72 20.86
C PHE A 270 9.30 -0.13 22.26
N SER A 271 8.33 -0.47 23.10
CA SER A 271 8.32 -0.07 24.52
C SER A 271 9.57 -0.58 25.25
N MET A 272 9.99 -1.81 24.98
CA MET A 272 11.20 -2.39 25.55
C MET A 272 12.47 -1.67 25.06
N LEU A 273 12.56 -1.36 23.77
CA LEU A 273 13.71 -0.64 23.19
C LEU A 273 13.83 0.77 23.78
N GLU A 274 12.73 1.51 23.86
CA GLU A 274 12.70 2.83 24.51
C GLU A 274 13.14 2.77 25.96
N ALA A 275 12.61 1.80 26.73
CA ALA A 275 12.93 1.66 28.16
C ALA A 275 14.41 1.28 28.41
N ARG A 276 15.04 0.51 27.52
CA ARG A 276 16.41 0.01 27.70
C ARG A 276 17.50 0.91 27.12
N GLY A 277 17.23 1.61 26.03
CA GLY A 277 18.26 2.37 25.32
C GLY A 277 17.74 3.64 24.63
N GLY A 278 16.49 4.02 24.85
CA GLY A 278 15.91 5.24 24.31
C GLY A 278 15.99 5.29 22.77
N GLU A 279 16.27 6.48 22.26
CA GLU A 279 16.37 6.74 20.81
C GLU A 279 17.47 5.90 20.15
N ALA A 280 18.61 5.68 20.82
CA ALA A 280 19.72 4.90 20.27
C ALA A 280 19.31 3.45 19.95
N ALA A 281 18.50 2.82 20.84
CA ALA A 281 18.00 1.46 20.59
C ALA A 281 16.96 1.42 19.46
N LEU A 282 16.11 2.44 19.35
CA LEU A 282 15.17 2.57 18.24
C LEU A 282 15.90 2.80 16.91
N ARG A 283 16.99 3.59 16.91
CA ARG A 283 17.81 3.82 15.73
C ARG A 283 18.51 2.54 15.29
N ALA A 284 19.08 1.77 16.21
CA ALA A 284 19.69 0.48 15.91
C ALA A 284 18.69 -0.52 15.29
N PHE A 285 17.44 -0.51 15.78
CA PHE A 285 16.35 -1.27 15.16
C PHE A 285 16.07 -0.79 13.73
N TYR A 286 15.94 0.52 13.55
CA TYR A 286 15.67 1.11 12.23
C TYR A 286 16.78 0.81 11.23
N GLU A 287 18.04 0.91 11.65
CA GLU A 287 19.21 0.62 10.82
C GLU A 287 19.22 -0.85 10.37
N GLU A 288 18.99 -1.81 11.29
CA GLU A 288 18.97 -3.24 10.93
C GLU A 288 17.78 -3.59 10.02
N VAL A 289 16.61 -2.98 10.23
CA VAL A 289 15.37 -3.45 9.61
C VAL A 289 14.96 -2.60 8.40
N CYS A 290 15.27 -1.31 8.43
CA CYS A 290 14.72 -0.35 7.46
C CYS A 290 15.77 0.31 6.57
N THR A 291 17.08 0.25 6.91
CA THR A 291 18.12 0.91 6.10
C THR A 291 18.75 -0.09 5.13
N ALA A 292 18.88 0.27 3.88
CA ALA A 292 19.42 -0.56 2.81
C ALA A 292 20.95 -0.70 2.88
N THR A 293 21.48 -1.06 4.07
CA THR A 293 22.92 -1.28 4.27
C THR A 293 23.43 -2.39 3.35
N PRO A 294 24.73 -2.39 2.97
CA PRO A 294 25.32 -3.45 2.16
C PRO A 294 25.04 -4.86 2.72
N ASP A 295 25.12 -5.01 4.04
CA ASP A 295 24.88 -6.28 4.73
C ASP A 295 23.41 -6.72 4.64
N LEU A 296 22.44 -5.81 4.85
CA LEU A 296 21.02 -6.14 4.71
C LEU A 296 20.67 -6.49 3.26
N ARG A 297 21.20 -5.72 2.31
CA ARG A 297 21.02 -6.01 0.87
C ARG A 297 21.57 -7.39 0.51
N ALA A 298 22.77 -7.73 0.97
CA ALA A 298 23.36 -9.05 0.70
C ALA A 298 22.51 -10.20 1.29
N ARG A 299 22.01 -10.06 2.53
CA ARG A 299 21.13 -11.06 3.16
C ARG A 299 19.79 -11.19 2.42
N LEU A 300 19.15 -10.08 2.02
CA LEU A 300 17.91 -10.11 1.25
C LEU A 300 18.10 -10.73 -0.13
N ASP A 301 19.19 -10.38 -0.82
CA ASP A 301 19.54 -10.91 -2.15
C ASP A 301 19.79 -12.42 -2.13
N ALA A 302 20.50 -12.91 -1.13
CA ALA A 302 20.74 -14.35 -0.93
C ALA A 302 19.43 -15.18 -0.80
N HIS A 303 18.32 -14.54 -0.43
CA HIS A 303 17.00 -15.15 -0.36
C HIS A 303 16.08 -14.77 -1.55
N GLY A 304 16.59 -14.02 -2.54
CA GLY A 304 15.80 -13.54 -3.68
C GLY A 304 14.72 -12.52 -3.32
N LEU A 305 14.90 -11.83 -2.18
CA LEU A 305 13.90 -10.91 -1.61
C LEU A 305 14.26 -9.43 -1.80
N LEU A 306 15.38 -9.13 -2.47
CA LEU A 306 15.81 -7.76 -2.75
C LEU A 306 15.27 -7.30 -4.12
N ARG A 307 14.79 -6.08 -4.20
CA ARG A 307 14.40 -5.42 -5.45
C ARG A 307 14.93 -3.99 -5.47
N ARG A 308 15.30 -3.50 -6.64
CA ARG A 308 15.61 -2.09 -6.87
C ARG A 308 14.63 -1.53 -7.89
N ILE A 309 13.92 -0.46 -7.54
CA ILE A 309 12.84 0.11 -8.34
C ILE A 309 12.98 1.62 -8.35
N ASP A 310 12.96 2.20 -9.54
CA ASP A 310 12.84 3.64 -9.73
C ASP A 310 11.38 3.98 -10.08
N LEU A 311 10.66 4.54 -9.13
CA LEU A 311 9.27 4.95 -9.31
C LEU A 311 9.15 6.24 -10.14
N ASP A 312 10.21 7.03 -10.27
CA ASP A 312 10.27 8.28 -11.04
C ASP A 312 9.08 9.22 -10.74
N LEU A 313 8.71 9.34 -9.45
CA LEU A 313 7.46 9.99 -9.03
C LEU A 313 7.44 11.48 -9.37
N GLU A 314 8.55 12.18 -9.10
CA GLU A 314 8.66 13.61 -9.37
C GLU A 314 8.54 13.94 -10.87
N ALA A 315 9.23 13.16 -11.72
CA ALA A 315 9.16 13.37 -13.17
C ALA A 315 7.78 13.02 -13.72
N LYS A 316 7.11 11.98 -13.20
CA LYS A 316 5.72 11.67 -13.54
C LYS A 316 4.78 12.80 -13.15
N ARG A 317 4.94 13.35 -11.93
CA ARG A 317 4.18 14.52 -11.49
C ARG A 317 4.38 15.70 -12.44
N ALA A 318 5.63 16.02 -12.79
CA ALA A 318 5.95 17.12 -13.70
C ALA A 318 5.34 16.93 -15.09
N ARG A 319 5.31 15.70 -15.62
CA ARG A 319 4.68 15.40 -16.92
C ARG A 319 3.16 15.53 -16.88
N VAL A 320 2.52 15.01 -15.86
CA VAL A 320 1.05 14.96 -15.76
C VAL A 320 0.47 16.31 -15.28
N PHE A 321 1.21 17.05 -14.46
CA PHE A 321 0.82 18.31 -13.84
C PHE A 321 1.86 19.42 -14.07
N PRO A 322 2.14 19.82 -15.33
CA PRO A 322 3.24 20.74 -15.66
C PRO A 322 3.09 22.14 -15.06
N GLY A 323 1.89 22.54 -14.61
CA GLY A 323 1.64 23.82 -13.92
C GLY A 323 1.97 23.81 -12.42
N PHE A 324 2.31 22.65 -11.86
CA PHE A 324 2.73 22.48 -10.47
C PHE A 324 4.27 22.39 -10.44
N GLY A 325 4.94 23.53 -10.28
CA GLY A 325 6.39 23.60 -10.13
C GLY A 325 6.91 22.85 -8.90
N ALA A 326 8.23 22.81 -8.74
CA ALA A 326 8.86 22.24 -7.53
C ALA A 326 8.30 22.92 -6.27
N PHE A 327 7.94 22.11 -5.29
CA PHE A 327 7.43 22.54 -3.98
C PHE A 327 8.58 22.83 -3.04
#